data_2408b71fb7c308d21b2f446518fda0a8
#
_entry.id   2408b71fb7c308d21b2f446518fda0a8
#
_cell.length_a   1.000
_cell.length_b   1.000
_cell.length_c   1.000
_cell.angle_alpha   90.00
_cell.angle_beta   90.00
_cell.angle_gamma   90.00
#
_symmetry.space_group_name_H-M   'P 1'
#
loop_
_entity.id
_entity.type
_entity.pdbx_description
1 polymer ?
#
loop_
_entity_poly.entity_id
_entity_poly.type
_entity_poly.pdbx_seq_one_letter_code
_entity_poly.pdbx_strand_id
1 'polypeptide(L)'
;MFQSVRRPDVLAVTLAAAGILMVTMGIRQSFGLFVSPINSSTGLGVATISFALAVGQFAWGAIQPIAGAVADRHGPAPVLRAGLVLLALGCVLTPFMESGFGLAVTLGLLASIGSGAGSFSVLIGAAAQRMPVTARGTASGIINAGGSFGQFVFAPLLQRLIQSFGWMGALWSMAVVALATLPLVGRLTTAATVPAADAGGQGGLGQAVRDSLRDRSYLLLHAGFFTCGFHIAFLVTHLPGEVDLCGLPPSVASWSLAIIGLANVAGSLYAGACVTRYRSKHVLALMYASRALLIGLYLLMPRTEWTYYLFAAGLGFTWLATVPPTATLVSKLFGTRYLGTLFGLTLLSHQIGGFLGAWLGGLAVTQFGDFSWMWYVDMALAALAALANLPIREAPVQPAAQPA
;
A
#
# COMPACT_ATOMS: atom_id res chain seq x y z
N MET A 1 5.70 20.31 -17.19
CA MET A 1 5.04 19.25 -16.43
C MET A 1 4.10 19.79 -15.33
N PHE A 2 4.49 20.80 -14.54
CA PHE A 2 3.66 21.34 -13.43
C PHE A 2 2.67 22.46 -13.81
N GLN A 3 2.72 23.00 -15.02
CA GLN A 3 1.86 24.13 -15.41
C GLN A 3 0.36 23.78 -15.44
N SER A 4 0.01 22.57 -15.82
CA SER A 4 -1.39 22.12 -15.88
C SER A 4 -2.05 21.93 -14.51
N VAL A 5 -1.26 21.72 -13.45
CA VAL A 5 -1.75 21.56 -12.06
C VAL A 5 -1.78 22.89 -11.31
N ARG A 6 -1.18 23.97 -11.85
CA ARG A 6 -1.14 25.30 -11.20
C ARG A 6 -2.48 26.03 -11.18
N ARG A 7 -3.49 25.55 -11.92
CA ARG A 7 -4.84 26.12 -11.83
C ARG A 7 -5.36 25.94 -10.40
N PRO A 8 -5.86 26.98 -9.73
CA PRO A 8 -6.22 26.93 -8.30
C PRO A 8 -7.23 25.82 -7.97
N ASP A 9 -8.20 25.58 -8.86
CA ASP A 9 -9.21 24.52 -8.75
C ASP A 9 -8.59 23.11 -8.80
N VAL A 10 -7.70 22.83 -9.76
CA VAL A 10 -7.00 21.56 -9.93
C VAL A 10 -6.05 21.32 -8.76
N LEU A 11 -5.32 22.35 -8.35
CA LEU A 11 -4.39 22.27 -7.22
C LEU A 11 -5.14 21.96 -5.91
N ALA A 12 -6.25 22.66 -5.64
CA ALA A 12 -7.04 22.45 -4.44
C ALA A 12 -7.59 21.01 -4.34
N VAL A 13 -8.11 20.45 -5.44
CA VAL A 13 -8.57 19.06 -5.52
C VAL A 13 -7.41 18.08 -5.31
N THR A 14 -6.26 18.33 -5.95
CA THR A 14 -5.08 17.48 -5.84
C THR A 14 -4.52 17.46 -4.42
N LEU A 15 -4.40 18.64 -3.78
CA LEU A 15 -3.91 18.73 -2.41
C LEU A 15 -4.89 18.16 -1.38
N ALA A 16 -6.20 18.32 -1.60
CA ALA A 16 -7.20 17.69 -0.74
C ALA A 16 -7.12 16.16 -0.81
N ALA A 17 -7.03 15.59 -2.01
CA ALA A 17 -6.84 14.16 -2.19
C ALA A 17 -5.52 13.66 -1.58
N ALA A 18 -4.42 14.38 -1.81
CA ALA A 18 -3.11 14.08 -1.23
C ALA A 18 -3.14 14.14 0.30
N GLY A 19 -3.85 15.12 0.90
CA GLY A 19 -4.00 15.26 2.34
C GLY A 19 -4.81 14.11 2.96
N ILE A 20 -5.90 13.69 2.33
CA ILE A 20 -6.68 12.52 2.80
C ILE A 20 -5.81 11.26 2.71
N LEU A 21 -5.11 11.04 1.60
CA LEU A 21 -4.24 9.89 1.43
C LEU A 21 -3.06 9.91 2.42
N MET A 22 -2.50 11.09 2.69
CA MET A 22 -1.45 11.27 3.68
C MET A 22 -1.88 10.76 5.06
N VAL A 23 -3.08 11.10 5.50
CA VAL A 23 -3.61 10.67 6.79
C VAL A 23 -3.93 9.17 6.79
N THR A 24 -4.70 8.69 5.81
CA THR A 24 -5.14 7.29 5.78
C THR A 24 -3.99 6.31 5.64
N MET A 25 -3.02 6.62 4.77
CA MET A 25 -1.82 5.79 4.58
C MET A 25 -0.82 5.96 5.72
N GLY A 26 -0.63 7.18 6.22
CA GLY A 26 0.27 7.46 7.33
C GLY A 26 -0.12 6.70 8.59
N ILE A 27 -1.40 6.72 8.98
CA ILE A 27 -1.93 5.95 10.11
C ILE A 27 -1.71 4.46 9.89
N ARG A 28 -2.16 3.94 8.74
CA ARG A 28 -2.10 2.52 8.42
C ARG A 28 -0.67 1.97 8.39
N GLN A 29 0.24 2.67 7.74
CA GLN A 29 1.64 2.25 7.60
C GLN A 29 2.42 2.29 8.92
N SER A 30 1.84 2.86 9.96
CA SER A 30 2.44 2.96 11.28
C SER A 30 1.83 2.01 12.32
N PHE A 31 0.86 1.16 11.94
CA PHE A 31 0.21 0.23 12.89
C PHE A 31 1.19 -0.77 13.51
N GLY A 32 2.30 -1.10 12.86
CA GLY A 32 3.34 -1.95 13.42
C GLY A 32 3.96 -1.41 14.73
N LEU A 33 3.97 -0.09 14.93
CA LEU A 33 4.45 0.54 16.17
C LEU A 33 3.60 0.19 17.40
N PHE A 34 2.37 -0.29 17.20
CA PHE A 34 1.45 -0.65 18.29
C PHE A 34 1.57 -2.11 18.74
N VAL A 35 2.28 -2.98 18.00
CA VAL A 35 2.33 -4.42 18.31
C VAL A 35 2.91 -4.67 19.69
N SER A 36 4.10 -4.13 19.99
CA SER A 36 4.74 -4.30 21.29
C SER A 36 3.96 -3.63 22.44
N PRO A 37 3.51 -2.37 22.35
CA PRO A 37 2.71 -1.73 23.39
C PRO A 37 1.37 -2.44 23.68
N ILE A 38 0.66 -2.91 22.65
CA ILE A 38 -0.58 -3.68 22.83
C ILE A 38 -0.25 -5.02 23.52
N ASN A 39 0.78 -5.73 23.03
CA ASN A 39 1.16 -7.01 23.64
C ASN A 39 1.54 -6.87 25.11
N SER A 40 2.33 -5.88 25.47
CA SER A 40 2.78 -5.64 26.84
C SER A 40 1.63 -5.27 27.78
N SER A 41 0.58 -4.60 27.27
CA SER A 41 -0.56 -4.18 28.09
C SER A 41 -1.68 -5.21 28.18
N THR A 42 -1.88 -6.02 27.14
CA THR A 42 -3.02 -6.98 27.05
C THR A 42 -2.60 -8.43 27.23
N GLY A 43 -1.34 -8.78 27.01
CA GLY A 43 -0.87 -10.16 27.05
C GLY A 43 -1.41 -11.06 25.93
N LEU A 44 -2.04 -10.50 24.89
CA LEU A 44 -2.69 -11.27 23.81
C LEU A 44 -1.73 -12.09 22.94
N GLY A 45 -0.45 -11.79 23.00
CA GLY A 45 0.58 -12.42 22.19
C GLY A 45 0.77 -11.76 20.82
N VAL A 46 2.05 -11.64 20.41
CA VAL A 46 2.45 -11.00 19.15
C VAL A 46 1.79 -11.67 17.94
N ALA A 47 1.69 -13.01 17.91
CA ALA A 47 1.04 -13.75 16.82
C ALA A 47 -0.43 -13.36 16.62
N THR A 48 -1.18 -13.20 17.71
CA THR A 48 -2.60 -12.79 17.68
C THR A 48 -2.77 -11.37 17.15
N ILE A 49 -1.93 -10.44 17.62
CA ILE A 49 -1.95 -9.03 17.18
C ILE A 49 -1.55 -8.97 15.70
N SER A 50 -0.51 -9.70 15.31
CA SER A 50 -0.05 -9.79 13.92
C SER A 50 -1.09 -10.37 12.99
N PHE A 51 -1.88 -11.34 13.45
CA PHE A 51 -3.02 -11.86 12.69
C PHE A 51 -4.09 -10.80 12.47
N ALA A 52 -4.42 -9.98 13.48
CA ALA A 52 -5.34 -8.87 13.32
C ALA A 52 -4.84 -7.85 12.28
N LEU A 53 -3.55 -7.52 12.29
CA LEU A 53 -2.94 -6.66 11.28
C LEU A 53 -2.91 -7.32 9.89
N ALA A 54 -2.72 -8.64 9.82
CA ALA A 54 -2.78 -9.40 8.56
C ALA A 54 -4.18 -9.36 7.93
N VAL A 55 -5.23 -9.54 8.75
CA VAL A 55 -6.63 -9.33 8.32
C VAL A 55 -6.80 -7.91 7.77
N GLY A 56 -6.18 -6.92 8.42
CA GLY A 56 -6.20 -5.53 7.97
C GLY A 56 -5.52 -5.32 6.62
N GLN A 57 -4.40 -5.98 6.36
CA GLN A 57 -3.72 -5.91 5.06
C GLN A 57 -4.65 -6.40 3.94
N PHE A 58 -5.29 -7.55 4.15
CA PHE A 58 -6.22 -8.12 3.17
C PHE A 58 -7.46 -7.24 2.99
N ALA A 59 -8.11 -6.82 4.09
CA ALA A 59 -9.31 -6.01 4.08
C ALA A 59 -9.11 -4.66 3.37
N TRP A 60 -7.96 -4.02 3.60
CA TRP A 60 -7.59 -2.77 2.94
C TRP A 60 -7.52 -2.90 1.41
N GLY A 61 -6.99 -4.01 0.90
CA GLY A 61 -6.93 -4.25 -0.53
C GLY A 61 -8.28 -4.64 -1.12
N ALA A 62 -9.00 -5.54 -0.43
CA ALA A 62 -10.27 -6.07 -0.90
C ALA A 62 -11.38 -5.00 -0.98
N ILE A 63 -11.36 -3.99 -0.09
CA ILE A 63 -12.36 -2.92 -0.12
C ILE A 63 -12.17 -1.95 -1.29
N GLN A 64 -10.96 -1.78 -1.83
CA GLN A 64 -10.69 -0.75 -2.82
C GLN A 64 -11.50 -0.87 -4.11
N PRO A 65 -11.62 -2.03 -4.77
CA PRO A 65 -12.47 -2.16 -5.94
C PRO A 65 -13.96 -1.93 -5.62
N ILE A 66 -14.42 -2.34 -4.43
CA ILE A 66 -15.79 -2.13 -3.98
C ILE A 66 -16.04 -0.63 -3.73
N ALA A 67 -15.17 0.02 -2.96
CA ALA A 67 -15.24 1.45 -2.69
C ALA A 67 -15.17 2.29 -3.97
N GLY A 68 -14.32 1.89 -4.93
CA GLY A 68 -14.25 2.50 -6.26
C GLY A 68 -15.56 2.39 -7.01
N ALA A 69 -16.16 1.20 -7.08
CA ALA A 69 -17.45 0.98 -7.78
C ALA A 69 -18.61 1.75 -7.11
N VAL A 70 -18.63 1.84 -5.77
CA VAL A 70 -19.62 2.65 -5.05
C VAL A 70 -19.39 4.15 -5.31
N ALA A 71 -18.13 4.60 -5.32
CA ALA A 71 -17.80 5.98 -5.63
C ALA A 71 -18.16 6.39 -7.06
N ASP A 72 -17.99 5.48 -8.02
CA ASP A 72 -18.38 5.72 -9.42
C ASP A 72 -19.89 5.87 -9.57
N ARG A 73 -20.71 5.16 -8.78
CA ARG A 73 -22.16 5.20 -8.84
C ARG A 73 -22.79 6.33 -8.03
N HIS A 74 -22.27 6.59 -6.83
CA HIS A 74 -22.88 7.48 -5.83
C HIS A 74 -22.03 8.72 -5.53
N GLY A 75 -20.91 8.88 -6.24
CA GLY A 75 -19.91 9.92 -6.01
C GLY A 75 -18.92 9.56 -4.90
N PRO A 76 -17.75 10.20 -4.87
CA PRO A 76 -16.67 9.90 -3.94
C PRO A 76 -16.96 10.32 -2.49
N ALA A 77 -17.75 11.36 -2.27
CA ALA A 77 -17.95 11.96 -0.94
C ALA A 77 -18.54 11.02 0.11
N PRO A 78 -19.63 10.25 -0.15
CA PRO A 78 -20.15 9.31 0.83
C PRO A 78 -19.14 8.24 1.22
N VAL A 79 -18.39 7.71 0.23
CA VAL A 79 -17.39 6.67 0.43
C VAL A 79 -16.22 7.19 1.28
N LEU A 80 -15.69 8.37 0.96
CA LEU A 80 -14.60 8.97 1.71
C LEU A 80 -15.00 9.34 3.13
N ARG A 81 -16.21 9.89 3.34
CA ARG A 81 -16.72 10.19 4.68
C ARG A 81 -16.90 8.92 5.51
N ALA A 82 -17.55 7.90 4.95
CA ALA A 82 -17.71 6.60 5.60
C ALA A 82 -16.34 5.97 5.93
N GLY A 83 -15.38 6.04 5.01
CA GLY A 83 -14.04 5.54 5.21
C GLY A 83 -13.32 6.23 6.39
N LEU A 84 -13.34 7.56 6.45
CA LEU A 84 -12.72 8.32 7.54
C LEU A 84 -13.38 8.05 8.89
N VAL A 85 -14.72 7.92 8.92
CA VAL A 85 -15.47 7.56 10.13
C VAL A 85 -15.16 6.14 10.58
N LEU A 86 -15.09 5.16 9.65
CA LEU A 86 -14.72 3.77 9.98
C LEU A 86 -13.29 3.69 10.50
N LEU A 87 -12.35 4.41 9.90
CA LEU A 87 -10.97 4.50 10.39
C LEU A 87 -10.93 5.06 11.81
N ALA A 88 -11.64 6.15 12.06
CA ALA A 88 -11.73 6.75 13.40
C ALA A 88 -12.37 5.80 14.42
N LEU A 89 -13.49 5.16 14.06
CA LEU A 89 -14.15 4.17 14.93
C LEU A 89 -13.23 2.99 15.25
N GLY A 90 -12.51 2.46 14.28
CA GLY A 90 -11.53 1.42 14.50
C GLY A 90 -10.45 1.84 15.51
N CYS A 91 -9.90 3.06 15.35
CA CYS A 91 -8.93 3.61 16.30
C CYS A 91 -9.52 3.85 17.70
N VAL A 92 -10.76 4.33 17.80
CA VAL A 92 -11.42 4.60 19.09
C VAL A 92 -11.75 3.32 19.84
N LEU A 93 -12.23 2.29 19.13
CA LEU A 93 -12.73 1.06 19.74
C LEU A 93 -11.60 0.07 20.11
N THR A 94 -10.47 0.11 19.39
CA THR A 94 -9.36 -0.82 19.62
C THR A 94 -8.86 -0.87 21.07
N PRO A 95 -8.72 0.25 21.82
CA PRO A 95 -8.32 0.22 23.23
C PRO A 95 -9.23 -0.55 24.18
N PHE A 96 -10.47 -0.80 23.80
CA PHE A 96 -11.45 -1.53 24.60
C PHE A 96 -11.49 -3.03 24.30
N MET A 97 -10.63 -3.50 23.38
CA MET A 97 -10.63 -4.89 22.94
C MET A 97 -9.66 -5.73 23.77
N GLU A 98 -10.20 -6.71 24.47
CA GLU A 98 -9.47 -7.65 25.32
C GLU A 98 -9.23 -9.02 24.64
N SER A 99 -9.64 -9.16 23.38
CA SER A 99 -9.52 -10.41 22.63
C SER A 99 -8.91 -10.20 21.24
N GLY A 100 -8.24 -11.23 20.73
CA GLY A 100 -7.72 -11.22 19.36
C GLY A 100 -8.80 -11.04 18.30
N PHE A 101 -10.02 -11.57 18.54
CA PHE A 101 -11.17 -11.33 17.67
C PHE A 101 -11.59 -9.85 17.67
N GLY A 102 -11.67 -9.23 18.85
CA GLY A 102 -11.97 -7.81 18.99
C GLY A 102 -10.94 -6.95 18.23
N LEU A 103 -9.65 -7.24 18.36
CA LEU A 103 -8.59 -6.57 17.60
C LEU A 103 -8.73 -6.77 16.08
N ALA A 104 -9.06 -8.00 15.66
CA ALA A 104 -9.26 -8.28 14.23
C ALA A 104 -10.45 -7.50 13.67
N VAL A 105 -11.53 -7.30 14.44
CA VAL A 105 -12.68 -6.49 14.03
C VAL A 105 -12.34 -5.02 14.01
N THR A 106 -11.74 -4.47 15.07
CA THR A 106 -11.54 -3.01 15.21
C THR A 106 -10.36 -2.52 14.38
N LEU A 107 -9.17 -3.07 14.59
CA LEU A 107 -7.95 -2.67 13.89
C LEU A 107 -7.85 -3.34 12.51
N GLY A 108 -8.17 -4.65 12.46
CA GLY A 108 -8.13 -5.45 11.24
C GLY A 108 -9.20 -5.02 10.23
N LEU A 109 -10.47 -5.02 10.58
CA LEU A 109 -11.53 -4.70 9.62
C LEU A 109 -11.89 -3.21 9.61
N LEU A 110 -12.35 -2.63 10.73
CA LEU A 110 -12.89 -1.26 10.71
C LEU A 110 -11.85 -0.24 10.29
N ALA A 111 -10.69 -0.18 10.95
CA ALA A 111 -9.66 0.78 10.63
C ALA A 111 -9.09 0.57 9.23
N SER A 112 -8.89 -0.69 8.82
CA SER A 112 -8.29 -1.01 7.52
C SER A 112 -9.26 -0.82 6.35
N ILE A 113 -10.53 -1.20 6.47
CA ILE A 113 -11.58 -0.88 5.50
C ILE A 113 -11.73 0.63 5.38
N GLY A 114 -11.75 1.34 6.51
CA GLY A 114 -11.84 2.79 6.55
C GLY A 114 -10.70 3.47 5.80
N SER A 115 -9.47 3.09 6.08
CA SER A 115 -8.30 3.62 5.36
C SER A 115 -8.27 3.20 3.89
N GLY A 116 -8.75 2.00 3.55
CA GLY A 116 -8.85 1.51 2.17
C GLY A 116 -9.88 2.27 1.33
N ALA A 117 -11.02 2.60 1.91
CA ALA A 117 -12.02 3.44 1.25
C ALA A 117 -11.52 4.88 1.00
N GLY A 118 -10.63 5.40 1.85
CA GLY A 118 -9.92 6.66 1.67
C GLY A 118 -8.58 6.53 0.94
N SER A 119 -8.40 5.52 0.08
CA SER A 119 -7.13 5.19 -0.56
C SER A 119 -7.11 5.56 -2.06
N PHE A 120 -6.09 5.04 -2.75
CA PHE A 120 -5.71 5.42 -4.13
C PHE A 120 -6.85 5.35 -5.13
N SER A 121 -7.64 4.27 -5.14
CA SER A 121 -8.66 4.04 -6.17
C SER A 121 -9.72 5.14 -6.16
N VAL A 122 -10.25 5.47 -5.00
CA VAL A 122 -11.31 6.49 -4.87
C VAL A 122 -10.74 7.90 -5.05
N LEU A 123 -9.59 8.20 -4.42
CA LEU A 123 -9.01 9.56 -4.46
C LEU A 123 -8.48 9.94 -5.83
N ILE A 124 -7.78 9.03 -6.52
CA ILE A 124 -7.26 9.28 -7.88
C ILE A 124 -8.43 9.36 -8.86
N GLY A 125 -9.42 8.46 -8.74
CA GLY A 125 -10.61 8.49 -9.56
C GLY A 125 -11.40 9.79 -9.42
N ALA A 126 -11.68 10.21 -8.19
CA ALA A 126 -12.38 11.47 -7.89
C ALA A 126 -11.62 12.71 -8.39
N ALA A 127 -10.29 12.73 -8.20
CA ALA A 127 -9.46 13.82 -8.71
C ALA A 127 -9.45 13.86 -10.24
N ALA A 128 -9.29 12.71 -10.90
CA ALA A 128 -9.25 12.62 -12.36
C ALA A 128 -10.53 13.08 -13.06
N GLN A 129 -11.70 12.89 -12.43
CA GLN A 129 -12.99 13.35 -12.94
C GLN A 129 -13.13 14.89 -12.92
N ARG A 130 -12.34 15.59 -12.11
CA ARG A 130 -12.41 17.05 -11.89
C ARG A 130 -11.32 17.85 -12.59
N MET A 131 -10.49 17.21 -13.39
CA MET A 131 -9.36 17.88 -14.01
C MET A 131 -9.16 17.46 -15.48
N PRO A 132 -8.55 18.35 -16.30
CA PRO A 132 -8.25 18.03 -17.68
C PRO A 132 -7.27 16.85 -17.77
N VAL A 133 -7.36 16.09 -18.87
CA VAL A 133 -6.53 14.90 -19.12
C VAL A 133 -5.04 15.19 -18.94
N THR A 134 -4.59 16.38 -19.37
CA THR A 134 -3.19 16.83 -19.27
C THR A 134 -2.67 16.98 -17.83
N ALA A 135 -3.56 17.17 -16.85
CA ALA A 135 -3.20 17.33 -15.44
C ALA A 135 -3.24 16.00 -14.65
N ARG A 136 -3.99 14.99 -15.12
CA ARG A 136 -4.28 13.75 -14.40
C ARG A 136 -3.02 13.01 -13.95
N GLY A 137 -2.04 12.87 -14.82
CA GLY A 137 -0.80 12.15 -14.51
C GLY A 137 0.01 12.84 -13.40
N THR A 138 0.20 14.15 -13.51
CA THR A 138 0.92 14.95 -12.49
C THR A 138 0.17 14.97 -11.17
N ALA A 139 -1.16 15.13 -11.20
CA ALA A 139 -2.00 15.11 -10.00
C ALA A 139 -1.97 13.74 -9.30
N SER A 140 -2.07 12.64 -10.07
CA SER A 140 -1.92 11.28 -9.54
C SER A 140 -0.57 11.06 -8.86
N GLY A 141 0.51 11.57 -9.45
CA GLY A 141 1.85 11.54 -8.84
C GLY A 141 1.92 12.30 -7.51
N ILE A 142 1.33 13.50 -7.43
CA ILE A 142 1.28 14.31 -6.20
C ILE A 142 0.43 13.62 -5.14
N ILE A 143 -0.71 13.05 -5.51
CA ILE A 143 -1.58 12.30 -4.59
C ILE A 143 -0.82 11.10 -4.02
N ASN A 144 -0.14 10.33 -4.87
CA ASN A 144 0.67 9.18 -4.43
C ASN A 144 1.82 9.60 -3.50
N ALA A 145 2.51 10.69 -3.83
CA ALA A 145 3.55 11.26 -2.98
C ALA A 145 3.00 11.68 -1.61
N GLY A 146 1.73 12.16 -1.54
CA GLY A 146 1.03 12.45 -0.28
C GLY A 146 0.94 11.24 0.64
N GLY A 147 0.59 10.06 0.11
CA GLY A 147 0.56 8.81 0.89
C GLY A 147 1.92 8.43 1.48
N SER A 148 2.99 8.53 0.68
CA SER A 148 4.36 8.26 1.13
C SER A 148 4.87 9.29 2.13
N PHE A 149 4.52 10.57 1.92
CA PHE A 149 4.82 11.64 2.88
C PHE A 149 4.05 11.43 4.20
N GLY A 150 2.84 10.85 4.14
CA GLY A 150 2.10 10.42 5.32
C GLY A 150 2.92 9.46 6.18
N GLN A 151 3.49 8.42 5.60
CA GLN A 151 4.35 7.48 6.34
C GLN A 151 5.54 8.20 6.99
N PHE A 152 6.19 9.11 6.26
CA PHE A 152 7.30 9.91 6.79
C PHE A 152 6.90 10.73 8.02
N VAL A 153 5.74 11.37 8.00
CA VAL A 153 5.27 12.23 9.10
C VAL A 153 4.70 11.43 10.25
N PHE A 154 3.84 10.44 9.95
CA PHE A 154 3.05 9.76 10.99
C PHE A 154 3.86 8.77 11.81
N ALA A 155 4.89 8.12 11.27
CA ALA A 155 5.66 7.15 12.04
C ALA A 155 6.37 7.78 13.25
N PRO A 156 7.18 8.85 13.12
CA PRO A 156 7.78 9.50 14.28
C PRO A 156 6.75 10.24 15.16
N LEU A 157 5.69 10.81 14.57
CA LEU A 157 4.61 11.43 15.33
C LEU A 157 3.92 10.43 16.25
N LEU A 158 3.53 9.26 15.71
CA LEU A 158 2.89 8.20 16.48
C LEU A 158 3.80 7.65 17.58
N GLN A 159 5.08 7.45 17.29
CA GLN A 159 6.05 7.03 18.30
C GLN A 159 6.10 8.02 19.47
N ARG A 160 6.09 9.32 19.19
CA ARG A 160 6.02 10.36 20.23
C ARG A 160 4.73 10.32 21.01
N LEU A 161 3.59 10.16 20.33
CA LEU A 161 2.28 10.06 20.99
C LEU A 161 2.18 8.81 21.87
N ILE A 162 2.73 7.67 21.43
CA ILE A 162 2.79 6.44 22.25
C ILE A 162 3.63 6.68 23.51
N GLN A 163 4.77 7.36 23.39
CA GLN A 163 5.64 7.66 24.54
C GLN A 163 4.99 8.64 25.53
N SER A 164 4.25 9.62 25.03
CA SER A 164 3.68 10.70 25.85
C SER A 164 2.31 10.36 26.45
N PHE A 165 1.44 9.64 25.72
CA PHE A 165 0.04 9.39 26.08
C PHE A 165 -0.31 7.89 26.11
N GLY A 166 0.68 7.02 25.95
CA GLY A 166 0.46 5.59 25.78
C GLY A 166 -0.17 5.24 24.41
N TRP A 167 -0.24 3.95 24.13
CA TRP A 167 -0.77 3.46 22.84
C TRP A 167 -2.26 3.76 22.66
N MET A 168 -3.06 3.76 23.72
CA MET A 168 -4.49 4.11 23.68
C MET A 168 -4.68 5.59 23.28
N GLY A 169 -3.96 6.50 23.95
CA GLY A 169 -4.00 7.94 23.64
C GLY A 169 -3.50 8.24 22.22
N ALA A 170 -2.52 7.51 21.74
CA ALA A 170 -2.04 7.62 20.36
C ALA A 170 -3.13 7.21 19.35
N LEU A 171 -3.85 6.11 19.57
CA LEU A 171 -4.96 5.70 18.70
C LEU A 171 -6.11 6.71 18.71
N TRP A 172 -6.49 7.25 19.88
CA TRP A 172 -7.52 8.30 19.97
C TRP A 172 -7.09 9.59 19.25
N SER A 173 -5.81 9.95 19.36
CA SER A 173 -5.27 11.09 18.60
C SER A 173 -5.38 10.85 17.08
N MET A 174 -5.15 9.62 16.60
CA MET A 174 -5.33 9.29 15.19
C MET A 174 -6.80 9.34 14.75
N ALA A 175 -7.73 8.94 15.62
CA ALA A 175 -9.16 9.11 15.34
C ALA A 175 -9.53 10.59 15.15
N VAL A 176 -9.03 11.48 16.02
CA VAL A 176 -9.23 12.93 15.88
C VAL A 176 -8.64 13.44 14.56
N VAL A 177 -7.41 13.04 14.21
CA VAL A 177 -6.75 13.43 12.96
C VAL A 177 -7.54 12.94 11.74
N ALA A 178 -8.03 11.68 11.76
CA ALA A 178 -8.86 11.14 10.68
C ALA A 178 -10.16 11.96 10.50
N LEU A 179 -10.86 12.30 11.59
CA LEU A 179 -12.06 13.12 11.54
C LEU A 179 -11.77 14.57 11.12
N ALA A 180 -10.63 15.13 11.52
CA ALA A 180 -10.21 16.47 11.12
C ALA A 180 -9.96 16.61 9.62
N THR A 181 -9.81 15.49 8.87
CA THR A 181 -9.70 15.50 7.40
C THR A 181 -11.04 15.53 6.67
N LEU A 182 -12.18 15.32 7.36
CA LEU A 182 -13.52 15.33 6.74
C LEU A 182 -13.82 16.59 5.90
N PRO A 183 -13.43 17.81 6.30
CA PRO A 183 -13.65 19.00 5.47
C PRO A 183 -12.98 18.93 4.09
N LEU A 184 -11.85 18.22 3.95
CA LEU A 184 -11.15 18.06 2.67
C LEU A 184 -12.01 17.29 1.64
N VAL A 185 -12.90 16.40 2.10
CA VAL A 185 -13.81 15.64 1.23
C VAL A 185 -14.72 16.57 0.43
N GLY A 186 -15.10 17.72 1.01
CA GLY A 186 -15.91 18.72 0.30
C GLY A 186 -15.25 19.24 -0.98
N ARG A 187 -13.93 19.23 -1.07
CA ARG A 187 -13.19 19.61 -2.29
C ARG A 187 -13.25 18.54 -3.38
N LEU A 188 -13.63 17.31 -3.04
CA LEU A 188 -13.73 16.16 -3.93
C LEU A 188 -15.20 15.83 -4.29
N THR A 189 -16.17 16.64 -3.87
CA THR A 189 -17.57 16.47 -4.27
C THR A 189 -17.75 16.86 -5.73
N THR A 190 -18.29 15.95 -6.53
CA THR A 190 -18.55 16.21 -7.96
C THR A 190 -20.00 16.67 -8.16
N ALA A 191 -20.18 17.68 -8.99
CA ALA A 191 -21.45 17.81 -9.73
C ALA A 191 -21.44 16.71 -10.80
N ALA A 192 -22.54 15.98 -10.86
CA ALA A 192 -22.95 14.91 -11.78
C ALA A 192 -21.88 14.21 -12.65
N THR A 193 -21.82 12.93 -12.46
CA THR A 193 -21.13 11.92 -13.27
C THR A 193 -21.38 12.10 -14.76
N VAL A 194 -20.31 12.21 -15.53
CA VAL A 194 -20.35 11.82 -16.94
C VAL A 194 -20.44 10.28 -16.93
N PRO A 195 -21.47 9.66 -17.48
CA PRO A 195 -21.51 8.21 -17.62
C PRO A 195 -20.25 7.76 -18.35
N ALA A 196 -19.59 6.72 -17.84
CA ALA A 196 -18.55 6.08 -18.61
C ALA A 196 -19.16 5.66 -19.95
N ALA A 197 -18.72 6.29 -21.03
CA ALA A 197 -19.18 5.96 -22.35
C ALA A 197 -18.95 4.47 -22.57
N ASP A 198 -20.01 3.73 -22.87
CA ASP A 198 -19.98 2.38 -23.38
C ASP A 198 -19.17 2.37 -24.69
N ALA A 199 -17.87 2.25 -24.59
CA ALA A 199 -17.01 2.00 -25.73
C ALA A 199 -17.24 0.54 -26.14
N GLY A 200 -18.18 0.34 -27.05
CA GLY A 200 -18.50 -0.94 -27.64
C GLY A 200 -17.25 -1.65 -28.17
N GLY A 201 -16.94 -2.78 -27.59
CA GLY A 201 -15.90 -3.71 -28.02
C GLY A 201 -16.34 -5.13 -27.69
N GLN A 202 -16.18 -6.04 -28.61
CA GLN A 202 -16.52 -7.46 -28.48
C GLN A 202 -15.75 -8.08 -27.33
N GLY A 203 -16.45 -8.69 -26.35
CA GLY A 203 -15.91 -9.35 -25.17
C GLY A 203 -16.20 -8.58 -23.87
N GLY A 204 -17.04 -9.16 -23.00
CA GLY A 204 -17.37 -8.59 -21.69
C GLY A 204 -16.18 -8.65 -20.73
N LEU A 205 -16.25 -7.88 -19.63
CA LEU A 205 -15.25 -7.87 -18.54
C LEU A 205 -14.89 -9.27 -18.07
N GLY A 206 -15.89 -10.18 -17.91
CA GLY A 206 -15.65 -11.56 -17.47
C GLY A 206 -14.76 -12.35 -18.41
N GLN A 207 -14.88 -12.13 -19.73
CA GLN A 207 -14.01 -12.75 -20.73
C GLN A 207 -12.57 -12.20 -20.60
N ALA A 208 -12.41 -10.87 -20.50
CA ALA A 208 -11.11 -10.24 -20.33
C ALA A 208 -10.37 -10.74 -19.07
N VAL A 209 -11.08 -10.91 -17.94
CA VAL A 209 -10.53 -11.49 -16.71
C VAL A 209 -10.14 -12.94 -16.91
N ARG A 210 -11.01 -13.75 -17.55
CA ARG A 210 -10.72 -15.18 -17.80
C ARG A 210 -9.49 -15.35 -18.68
N ASP A 211 -9.37 -14.55 -19.74
CA ASP A 211 -8.27 -14.63 -20.69
C ASP A 211 -6.96 -14.14 -20.06
N SER A 212 -7.03 -13.07 -19.26
CA SER A 212 -5.85 -12.57 -18.55
C SER A 212 -5.30 -13.58 -17.54
N LEU A 213 -6.18 -14.25 -16.77
CA LEU A 213 -5.78 -15.28 -15.79
C LEU A 213 -5.19 -16.55 -16.43
N ARG A 214 -5.30 -16.72 -17.75
CA ARG A 214 -4.64 -17.78 -18.51
C ARG A 214 -3.31 -17.34 -19.11
N ASP A 215 -3.03 -16.04 -19.14
CA ASP A 215 -1.79 -15.52 -19.69
C ASP A 215 -0.61 -15.72 -18.73
N ARG A 216 0.43 -16.43 -19.19
CA ARG A 216 1.61 -16.73 -18.38
C ARG A 216 2.34 -15.47 -17.90
N SER A 217 2.42 -14.43 -18.74
CA SER A 217 3.09 -13.19 -18.35
C SER A 217 2.35 -12.46 -17.24
N TYR A 218 1.01 -12.51 -17.28
CA TYR A 218 0.19 -11.93 -16.23
C TYR A 218 0.31 -12.71 -14.91
N LEU A 219 0.31 -14.05 -14.95
CA LEU A 219 0.51 -14.87 -13.74
C LEU A 219 1.89 -14.65 -13.12
N LEU A 220 2.95 -14.50 -13.93
CA LEU A 220 4.29 -14.17 -13.44
C LEU A 220 4.33 -12.78 -12.80
N LEU A 221 3.59 -11.82 -13.36
CA LEU A 221 3.43 -10.49 -12.78
C LEU A 221 2.73 -10.54 -11.42
N HIS A 222 1.67 -11.37 -11.29
CA HIS A 222 1.00 -11.63 -10.00
C HIS A 222 1.95 -12.22 -8.96
N ALA A 223 2.80 -13.18 -9.34
CA ALA A 223 3.78 -13.78 -8.43
C ALA A 223 4.79 -12.73 -7.93
N GLY A 224 5.31 -11.88 -8.83
CA GLY A 224 6.19 -10.77 -8.43
C GLY A 224 5.49 -9.79 -7.50
N PHE A 225 4.25 -9.42 -7.81
CA PHE A 225 3.51 -8.44 -7.00
C PHE A 225 3.02 -9.00 -5.66
N PHE A 226 2.73 -10.29 -5.57
CA PHE A 226 2.53 -11.02 -4.32
C PHE A 226 3.75 -10.87 -3.39
N THR A 227 4.96 -11.10 -3.91
CA THR A 227 6.21 -10.93 -3.17
C THR A 227 6.36 -9.50 -2.64
N CYS A 228 5.99 -8.50 -3.44
CA CYS A 228 6.00 -7.11 -2.98
C CYS A 228 5.10 -6.91 -1.76
N GLY A 229 3.89 -7.47 -1.78
CA GLY A 229 2.95 -7.42 -0.67
C GLY A 229 3.48 -8.09 0.59
N PHE A 230 4.03 -9.29 0.45
CA PHE A 230 4.65 -10.05 1.54
C PHE A 230 5.74 -9.22 2.24
N HIS A 231 6.66 -8.71 1.46
CA HIS A 231 7.78 -7.90 1.92
C HIS A 231 7.33 -6.62 2.66
N ILE A 232 6.43 -5.86 2.04
CA ILE A 232 5.94 -4.60 2.61
C ILE A 232 5.23 -4.84 3.93
N ALA A 233 4.34 -5.83 3.99
CA ALA A 233 3.55 -6.07 5.18
C ALA A 233 4.38 -6.69 6.31
N PHE A 234 5.33 -7.57 6.01
CA PHE A 234 6.29 -8.07 6.98
C PHE A 234 7.04 -6.91 7.63
N LEU A 235 7.64 -6.03 6.84
CA LEU A 235 8.42 -4.91 7.36
C LEU A 235 7.59 -3.90 8.15
N VAL A 236 6.49 -3.44 7.59
CA VAL A 236 5.65 -2.44 8.26
C VAL A 236 5.13 -2.95 9.61
N THR A 237 4.87 -4.27 9.70
CA THR A 237 4.33 -4.88 10.92
C THR A 237 5.43 -5.20 11.93
N HIS A 238 6.56 -5.75 11.48
CA HIS A 238 7.53 -6.39 12.38
C HIS A 238 8.87 -5.68 12.50
N LEU A 239 9.18 -4.67 11.68
CA LEU A 239 10.40 -3.88 11.85
C LEU A 239 10.52 -3.26 13.25
N PRO A 240 9.45 -2.75 13.89
CA PRO A 240 9.54 -2.30 15.28
C PRO A 240 9.92 -3.40 16.25
N GLY A 241 9.36 -4.61 16.08
CA GLY A 241 9.71 -5.77 16.91
C GLY A 241 11.15 -6.26 16.69
N GLU A 242 11.64 -6.23 15.44
CA GLU A 242 13.03 -6.56 15.12
C GLU A 242 14.02 -5.59 15.80
N VAL A 243 13.70 -4.29 15.78
CA VAL A 243 14.51 -3.24 16.45
C VAL A 243 14.52 -3.44 17.95
N ASP A 244 13.37 -3.79 18.54
CA ASP A 244 13.22 -4.07 19.98
C ASP A 244 14.03 -5.30 20.41
N LEU A 245 13.95 -6.40 19.64
CA LEU A 245 14.76 -7.61 19.88
C LEU A 245 16.28 -7.36 19.81
N CYS A 246 16.71 -6.36 19.04
CA CYS A 246 18.12 -5.95 19.00
C CYS A 246 18.51 -4.99 20.13
N GLY A 247 17.62 -4.67 21.07
CA GLY A 247 17.87 -3.76 22.18
C GLY A 247 18.04 -2.30 21.77
N LEU A 248 17.58 -1.92 20.57
CA LEU A 248 17.66 -0.55 20.06
C LEU A 248 16.42 0.27 20.47
N PRO A 249 16.56 1.60 20.62
CA PRO A 249 15.44 2.44 21.02
C PRO A 249 14.31 2.43 19.97
N PRO A 250 13.04 2.51 20.38
CA PRO A 250 11.87 2.51 19.48
C PRO A 250 11.88 3.63 18.44
N SER A 251 12.65 4.70 18.68
CA SER A 251 12.87 5.77 17.69
C SER A 251 13.55 5.28 16.42
N VAL A 252 14.38 4.23 16.50
CA VAL A 252 15.06 3.64 15.33
C VAL A 252 14.01 3.05 14.38
N ALA A 253 13.03 2.32 14.90
CA ALA A 253 11.94 1.77 14.10
C ALA A 253 11.11 2.88 13.43
N SER A 254 10.69 3.88 14.19
CA SER A 254 9.85 4.96 13.66
C SER A 254 10.57 5.81 12.61
N TRP A 255 11.85 6.13 12.82
CA TRP A 255 12.66 6.82 11.82
C TRP A 255 12.94 5.94 10.60
N SER A 256 13.16 4.64 10.77
CA SER A 256 13.31 3.72 9.63
C SER A 256 12.05 3.70 8.75
N LEU A 257 10.86 3.60 9.36
CA LEU A 257 9.60 3.68 8.63
C LEU A 257 9.40 5.04 7.93
N ALA A 258 9.82 6.13 8.58
CA ALA A 258 9.80 7.47 7.99
C ALA A 258 10.73 7.57 6.78
N ILE A 259 11.97 7.09 6.90
CA ILE A 259 12.97 7.07 5.82
C ILE A 259 12.46 6.25 4.63
N ILE A 260 11.83 5.07 4.87
CA ILE A 260 11.16 4.29 3.83
C ILE A 260 10.16 5.15 3.07
N GLY A 261 9.27 5.87 3.80
CA GLY A 261 8.28 6.74 3.19
C GLY A 261 8.88 7.84 2.31
N LEU A 262 9.92 8.51 2.81
CA LEU A 262 10.59 9.58 2.09
C LEU A 262 11.36 9.07 0.86
N ALA A 263 12.12 7.98 1.01
CA ALA A 263 12.86 7.36 -0.09
C ALA A 263 11.91 6.83 -1.18
N ASN A 264 10.71 6.35 -0.80
CA ASN A 264 9.70 5.88 -1.73
C ASN A 264 9.17 7.01 -2.66
N VAL A 265 9.11 8.25 -2.19
CA VAL A 265 8.75 9.38 -3.07
C VAL A 265 9.75 9.48 -4.23
N ALA A 266 11.05 9.47 -3.91
CA ALA A 266 12.10 9.52 -4.92
C ALA A 266 12.08 8.30 -5.85
N GLY A 267 11.97 7.11 -5.26
CA GLY A 267 11.93 5.84 -6.01
C GLY A 267 10.75 5.73 -6.97
N SER A 268 9.55 6.12 -6.54
CA SER A 268 8.36 6.10 -7.39
C SER A 268 8.45 7.07 -8.58
N LEU A 269 8.99 8.26 -8.36
CA LEU A 269 9.24 9.23 -9.44
C LEU A 269 10.29 8.70 -10.42
N TYR A 270 11.37 8.12 -9.91
CA TYR A 270 12.42 7.52 -10.73
C TYR A 270 11.90 6.33 -11.54
N ALA A 271 11.13 5.43 -10.94
CA ALA A 271 10.50 4.31 -11.63
C ALA A 271 9.56 4.76 -12.75
N GLY A 272 8.73 5.77 -12.47
CA GLY A 272 7.86 6.39 -13.47
C GLY A 272 8.62 6.96 -14.67
N ALA A 273 9.81 7.54 -14.46
CA ALA A 273 10.70 7.97 -15.53
C ALA A 273 11.35 6.78 -16.26
N CYS A 274 11.75 5.74 -15.54
CA CYS A 274 12.37 4.56 -16.13
C CYS A 274 11.45 3.81 -17.10
N VAL A 275 10.16 3.66 -16.78
CA VAL A 275 9.22 2.91 -17.64
C VAL A 275 8.93 3.59 -18.99
N THR A 276 9.27 4.87 -19.12
CA THR A 276 9.18 5.58 -20.41
C THR A 276 10.38 5.30 -21.33
N ARG A 277 11.50 4.84 -20.77
CA ARG A 277 12.78 4.63 -21.51
C ARG A 277 13.19 3.17 -21.59
N TYR A 278 12.84 2.38 -20.57
CA TYR A 278 13.27 0.99 -20.44
C TYR A 278 12.08 0.03 -20.43
N ARG A 279 12.32 -1.23 -20.71
CA ARG A 279 11.31 -2.28 -20.58
C ARG A 279 10.89 -2.45 -19.13
N SER A 280 9.60 -2.35 -18.86
CA SER A 280 9.03 -2.41 -17.49
C SER A 280 9.39 -3.71 -16.76
N LYS A 281 9.48 -4.84 -17.47
CA LYS A 281 9.92 -6.11 -16.91
C LYS A 281 11.34 -6.09 -16.35
N HIS A 282 12.27 -5.40 -17.03
CA HIS A 282 13.65 -5.27 -16.56
C HIS A 282 13.74 -4.31 -15.36
N VAL A 283 12.91 -3.26 -15.36
CA VAL A 283 12.80 -2.34 -14.22
C VAL A 283 12.32 -3.12 -12.98
N LEU A 284 11.26 -3.94 -13.12
CA LEU A 284 10.77 -4.80 -12.03
C LEU A 284 11.82 -5.81 -11.57
N ALA A 285 12.44 -6.53 -12.51
CA ALA A 285 13.47 -7.53 -12.19
C ALA A 285 14.62 -6.90 -11.39
N LEU A 286 15.10 -5.72 -11.82
CA LEU A 286 16.15 -4.99 -11.10
C LEU A 286 15.71 -4.55 -9.70
N MET A 287 14.46 -4.08 -9.55
CA MET A 287 13.93 -3.68 -8.25
C MET A 287 13.84 -4.87 -7.28
N TYR A 288 13.35 -6.01 -7.72
CA TYR A 288 13.30 -7.21 -6.88
C TYR A 288 14.70 -7.77 -6.58
N ALA A 289 15.60 -7.78 -7.57
CA ALA A 289 17.00 -8.18 -7.35
C ALA A 289 17.70 -7.27 -6.33
N SER A 290 17.50 -5.94 -6.42
CA SER A 290 18.06 -5.00 -5.44
C SER A 290 17.52 -5.22 -4.03
N ARG A 291 16.23 -5.61 -3.87
CA ARG A 291 15.68 -6.00 -2.56
C ARG A 291 16.36 -7.23 -1.99
N ALA A 292 16.51 -8.29 -2.81
CA ALA A 292 17.21 -9.50 -2.37
C ALA A 292 18.63 -9.18 -1.92
N LEU A 293 19.36 -8.35 -2.67
CA LEU A 293 20.70 -7.90 -2.31
C LEU A 293 20.70 -7.08 -1.00
N LEU A 294 19.79 -6.12 -0.86
CA LEU A 294 19.69 -5.28 0.34
C LEU A 294 19.39 -6.11 1.59
N ILE A 295 18.48 -7.11 1.49
CA ILE A 295 18.21 -8.03 2.61
C ILE A 295 19.44 -8.85 2.93
N GLY A 296 20.14 -9.39 1.92
CA GLY A 296 21.39 -10.13 2.11
C GLY A 296 22.46 -9.29 2.81
N LEU A 297 22.66 -8.05 2.39
CA LEU A 297 23.57 -7.11 3.05
C LEU A 297 23.15 -6.82 4.49
N TYR A 298 21.84 -6.57 4.71
CA TYR A 298 21.30 -6.34 6.05
C TYR A 298 21.56 -7.51 6.98
N LEU A 299 21.43 -8.76 6.51
CA LEU A 299 21.70 -9.96 7.31
C LEU A 299 23.18 -10.10 7.72
N LEU A 300 24.10 -9.59 6.89
CA LEU A 300 25.55 -9.64 7.14
C LEU A 300 26.08 -8.48 8.01
N MET A 301 25.31 -7.38 8.11
CA MET A 301 25.74 -6.19 8.82
C MET A 301 25.43 -6.28 10.33
N PRO A 302 26.20 -5.60 11.22
CA PRO A 302 25.87 -5.50 12.62
C PRO A 302 24.56 -4.75 12.83
N ARG A 303 23.78 -5.14 13.84
CA ARG A 303 22.47 -4.54 14.16
C ARG A 303 22.67 -3.20 14.89
N THR A 304 22.93 -2.15 14.12
CA THR A 304 23.09 -0.79 14.61
C THR A 304 22.01 0.12 14.06
N GLU A 305 21.78 1.28 14.66
CA GLU A 305 20.85 2.29 14.16
C GLU A 305 21.11 2.66 12.69
N TRP A 306 22.39 2.85 12.32
CA TRP A 306 22.80 3.19 10.96
C TRP A 306 22.50 2.09 9.96
N THR A 307 22.63 0.81 10.36
CA THR A 307 22.25 -0.33 9.51
C THR A 307 20.76 -0.27 9.17
N TYR A 308 19.90 0.00 10.16
CA TYR A 308 18.47 0.14 9.94
C TYR A 308 18.14 1.35 9.04
N TYR A 309 18.78 2.50 9.25
CA TYR A 309 18.51 3.69 8.43
C TYR A 309 18.98 3.53 6.98
N LEU A 310 20.15 2.97 6.76
CA LEU A 310 20.66 2.73 5.40
C LEU A 310 19.84 1.65 4.68
N PHE A 311 19.47 0.59 5.39
CA PHE A 311 18.56 -0.43 4.87
C PHE A 311 17.19 0.18 4.51
N ALA A 312 16.62 0.98 5.39
CA ALA A 312 15.37 1.67 5.17
C ALA A 312 15.40 2.61 3.95
N ALA A 313 16.49 3.35 3.76
CA ALA A 313 16.67 4.23 2.62
C ALA A 313 16.74 3.45 1.28
N GLY A 314 17.59 2.41 1.22
CA GLY A 314 17.73 1.58 0.03
C GLY A 314 16.43 0.84 -0.31
N LEU A 315 15.78 0.26 0.69
CA LEU A 315 14.55 -0.47 0.55
C LEU A 315 13.38 0.45 0.16
N GLY A 316 13.28 1.59 0.83
CA GLY A 316 12.26 2.59 0.57
C GLY A 316 12.29 3.07 -0.86
N PHE A 317 13.47 3.23 -1.47
CA PHE A 317 13.60 3.62 -2.87
C PHE A 317 12.91 2.63 -3.83
N THR A 318 12.88 1.34 -3.52
CA THR A 318 12.19 0.32 -4.32
C THR A 318 10.80 -0.05 -3.80
N TRP A 319 10.33 0.57 -2.70
CA TRP A 319 9.13 0.20 -1.94
C TRP A 319 7.88 0.03 -2.80
N LEU A 320 7.18 1.11 -3.11
CA LEU A 320 6.05 1.14 -4.03
C LEU A 320 6.46 1.56 -5.46
N ALA A 321 7.75 1.67 -5.72
CA ALA A 321 8.29 1.97 -7.05
C ALA A 321 8.01 0.84 -8.07
N THR A 322 7.60 -0.34 -7.61
CA THR A 322 7.11 -1.45 -8.45
C THR A 322 5.72 -1.20 -9.03
N VAL A 323 4.93 -0.27 -8.48
CA VAL A 323 3.55 0.03 -8.93
C VAL A 323 3.50 0.56 -10.36
N PRO A 324 4.25 1.63 -10.75
CA PRO A 324 4.20 2.15 -12.12
C PRO A 324 4.57 1.13 -13.19
N PRO A 325 5.67 0.36 -13.08
CA PRO A 325 6.00 -0.65 -14.09
C PRO A 325 4.99 -1.81 -14.13
N THR A 326 4.40 -2.21 -13.00
CA THR A 326 3.34 -3.24 -12.98
C THR A 326 2.10 -2.76 -13.73
N ALA A 327 1.58 -1.57 -13.45
CA ALA A 327 0.45 -1.00 -14.17
C ALA A 327 0.74 -0.82 -15.67
N THR A 328 1.97 -0.41 -16.01
CA THR A 328 2.41 -0.27 -17.41
C THR A 328 2.42 -1.62 -18.13
N LEU A 329 2.88 -2.71 -17.49
CA LEU A 329 2.85 -4.05 -18.07
C LEU A 329 1.42 -4.54 -18.31
N VAL A 330 0.51 -4.37 -17.33
CA VAL A 330 -0.91 -4.72 -17.50
C VAL A 330 -1.50 -3.97 -18.69
N SER A 331 -1.22 -2.67 -18.79
CA SER A 331 -1.69 -1.85 -19.91
C SER A 331 -1.10 -2.30 -21.26
N LYS A 332 0.17 -2.71 -21.32
CA LYS A 332 0.81 -3.22 -22.53
C LYS A 332 0.27 -4.59 -22.97
N LEU A 333 -0.07 -5.45 -22.00
CA LEU A 333 -0.58 -6.80 -22.29
C LEU A 333 -2.06 -6.78 -22.74
N PHE A 334 -2.90 -6.00 -22.07
CA PHE A 334 -4.36 -6.11 -22.21
C PHE A 334 -5.05 -4.79 -22.64
N GLY A 335 -4.27 -3.73 -22.88
CA GLY A 335 -4.83 -2.42 -23.19
C GLY A 335 -5.35 -1.69 -21.94
N THR A 336 -6.03 -0.56 -22.17
CA THR A 336 -6.46 0.35 -21.10
C THR A 336 -7.93 0.19 -20.71
N ARG A 337 -8.74 -0.53 -21.50
CA ARG A 337 -10.19 -0.64 -21.31
C ARG A 337 -10.58 -1.19 -19.95
N TYR A 338 -9.95 -2.28 -19.51
CA TYR A 338 -10.19 -2.94 -18.23
C TYR A 338 -8.99 -2.85 -17.28
N LEU A 339 -8.15 -1.83 -17.49
CA LEU A 339 -6.90 -1.66 -16.72
C LEU A 339 -7.16 -1.58 -15.22
N GLY A 340 -8.19 -0.87 -14.80
CA GLY A 340 -8.55 -0.75 -13.38
C GLY A 340 -8.83 -2.10 -12.72
N THR A 341 -9.62 -2.94 -13.37
CA THR A 341 -9.95 -4.29 -12.89
C THR A 341 -8.74 -5.21 -12.91
N LEU A 342 -8.03 -5.26 -14.04
CA LEU A 342 -6.89 -6.18 -14.18
C LEU A 342 -5.72 -5.77 -13.28
N PHE A 343 -5.44 -4.49 -13.17
CA PHE A 343 -4.47 -4.01 -12.18
C PHE A 343 -4.96 -4.22 -10.74
N GLY A 344 -6.27 -4.06 -10.48
CA GLY A 344 -6.90 -4.38 -9.20
C GLY A 344 -6.71 -5.86 -8.79
N LEU A 345 -6.75 -6.79 -9.74
CA LEU A 345 -6.45 -8.20 -9.47
C LEU A 345 -4.98 -8.43 -9.08
N THR A 346 -4.03 -7.71 -9.68
CA THR A 346 -2.62 -7.78 -9.23
C THR A 346 -2.47 -7.24 -7.82
N LEU A 347 -3.20 -6.17 -7.46
CA LEU A 347 -3.26 -5.66 -6.08
C LEU A 347 -3.84 -6.68 -5.11
N LEU A 348 -4.83 -7.48 -5.50
CA LEU A 348 -5.35 -8.56 -4.67
C LEU A 348 -4.26 -9.60 -4.36
N SER A 349 -3.46 -10.01 -5.34
CA SER A 349 -2.31 -10.89 -5.09
C SER A 349 -1.30 -10.27 -4.14
N HIS A 350 -1.03 -8.98 -4.29
CA HIS A 350 -0.21 -8.21 -3.36
C HIS A 350 -0.77 -8.28 -1.93
N GLN A 351 -2.07 -8.16 -1.74
CA GLN A 351 -2.68 -8.22 -0.40
C GLN A 351 -2.71 -9.63 0.20
N ILE A 352 -2.79 -10.67 -0.64
CA ILE A 352 -2.62 -12.06 -0.18
C ILE A 352 -1.18 -12.25 0.33
N GLY A 353 -0.18 -11.76 -0.41
CA GLY A 353 1.20 -11.71 0.05
C GLY A 353 1.34 -10.93 1.36
N GLY A 354 0.70 -9.76 1.43
CA GLY A 354 0.69 -8.92 2.62
C GLY A 354 0.09 -9.59 3.85
N PHE A 355 -1.01 -10.32 3.70
CA PHE A 355 -1.59 -11.12 4.76
C PHE A 355 -0.56 -12.12 5.32
N LEU A 356 0.07 -12.89 4.42
CA LEU A 356 1.05 -13.91 4.83
C LEU A 356 2.30 -13.26 5.47
N GLY A 357 2.82 -12.18 4.93
CA GLY A 357 3.99 -11.49 5.48
C GLY A 357 3.75 -10.98 6.91
N ALA A 358 2.60 -10.37 7.15
CA ALA A 358 2.24 -9.87 8.47
C ALA A 358 2.00 -11.01 9.47
N TRP A 359 1.25 -12.05 9.08
CA TRP A 359 0.91 -13.16 9.97
C TRP A 359 2.10 -14.07 10.27
N LEU A 360 2.82 -14.51 9.24
CA LEU A 360 3.96 -15.40 9.41
C LEU A 360 5.10 -14.74 10.20
N GLY A 361 5.27 -13.42 10.10
CA GLY A 361 6.21 -12.69 10.94
C GLY A 361 5.87 -12.78 12.42
N GLY A 362 4.58 -12.72 12.78
CA GLY A 362 4.14 -12.91 14.16
C GLY A 362 4.36 -14.35 14.67
N LEU A 363 4.11 -15.34 13.81
CA LEU A 363 4.39 -16.74 14.12
C LEU A 363 5.90 -16.98 14.28
N ALA A 364 6.74 -16.34 13.45
CA ALA A 364 8.17 -16.46 13.52
C ALA A 364 8.72 -16.12 14.89
N VAL A 365 8.44 -14.91 15.36
CA VAL A 365 8.96 -14.46 16.66
C VAL A 365 8.38 -15.28 17.82
N THR A 366 7.15 -15.77 17.69
CA THR A 366 6.53 -16.58 18.73
C THR A 366 7.15 -17.99 18.82
N GLN A 367 7.52 -18.59 17.69
CA GLN A 367 8.03 -19.97 17.63
C GLN A 367 9.56 -20.04 17.75
N PHE A 368 10.27 -19.08 17.16
CA PHE A 368 11.73 -19.12 17.05
C PHE A 368 12.44 -18.04 17.89
N GLY A 369 11.69 -17.07 18.44
CA GLY A 369 12.21 -15.96 19.21
C GLY A 369 12.86 -14.83 18.39
N ASP A 370 12.93 -14.99 17.04
CA ASP A 370 13.50 -14.00 16.13
C ASP A 370 12.79 -14.01 14.78
N PHE A 371 13.22 -13.12 13.86
CA PHE A 371 12.69 -13.00 12.50
C PHE A 371 13.63 -13.57 11.43
N SER A 372 14.69 -14.28 11.79
CA SER A 372 15.76 -14.69 10.87
C SER A 372 15.25 -15.48 9.68
N TRP A 373 14.39 -16.49 9.90
CA TRP A 373 13.84 -17.28 8.81
C TRP A 373 12.91 -16.47 7.90
N MET A 374 12.20 -15.47 8.43
CA MET A 374 11.39 -14.55 7.61
C MET A 374 12.24 -13.74 6.66
N TRP A 375 13.40 -13.26 7.11
CA TRP A 375 14.35 -12.55 6.27
C TRP A 375 14.89 -13.43 5.14
N TYR A 376 15.22 -14.71 5.42
CA TYR A 376 15.65 -15.65 4.39
C TYR A 376 14.54 -15.95 3.38
N VAL A 377 13.31 -16.15 3.84
CA VAL A 377 12.14 -16.35 2.96
C VAL A 377 11.90 -15.12 2.09
N ASP A 378 11.93 -13.93 2.68
CA ASP A 378 11.71 -12.66 1.96
C ASP A 378 12.80 -12.42 0.90
N MET A 379 14.07 -12.68 1.24
CA MET A 379 15.19 -12.62 0.30
C MET A 379 15.01 -13.62 -0.87
N ALA A 380 14.62 -14.85 -0.56
CA ALA A 380 14.37 -15.88 -1.58
C ALA A 380 13.19 -15.50 -2.49
N LEU A 381 12.08 -15.03 -1.92
CA LEU A 381 10.93 -14.55 -2.67
C LEU A 381 11.30 -13.37 -3.58
N ALA A 382 12.10 -12.41 -3.10
CA ALA A 382 12.57 -11.29 -3.89
C ALA A 382 13.45 -11.75 -5.07
N ALA A 383 14.37 -12.70 -4.85
CA ALA A 383 15.18 -13.29 -5.91
C ALA A 383 14.32 -14.03 -6.95
N LEU A 384 13.36 -14.84 -6.49
CA LEU A 384 12.42 -15.55 -7.38
C LEU A 384 11.54 -14.58 -8.17
N ALA A 385 11.07 -13.49 -7.54
CA ALA A 385 10.31 -12.45 -8.23
C ALA A 385 11.15 -11.75 -9.31
N ALA A 386 12.44 -11.47 -9.05
CA ALA A 386 13.34 -10.92 -10.05
C ALA A 386 13.45 -11.84 -11.27
N LEU A 387 13.65 -13.15 -11.05
CA LEU A 387 13.70 -14.14 -12.12
C LEU A 387 12.36 -14.30 -12.85
N ALA A 388 11.23 -14.29 -12.12
CA ALA A 388 9.90 -14.42 -12.71
C ALA A 388 9.53 -13.25 -13.62
N ASN A 389 10.08 -12.06 -13.41
CA ASN A 389 9.81 -10.90 -14.26
C ASN A 389 10.57 -10.93 -15.59
N LEU A 390 11.69 -11.66 -15.71
CA LEU A 390 12.52 -11.70 -16.94
C LEU A 390 11.78 -12.29 -18.17
N PRO A 391 11.05 -13.43 -18.07
CA PRO A 391 10.36 -14.03 -19.20
C PRO A 391 9.05 -13.33 -19.59
N ILE A 392 8.58 -12.31 -18.84
CA ILE A 392 7.35 -11.59 -19.15
C ILE A 392 7.44 -10.98 -20.54
N ARG A 393 6.39 -11.15 -21.35
CA ARG A 393 6.24 -10.46 -22.65
C ARG A 393 5.85 -9.00 -22.41
N GLU A 394 6.36 -8.11 -23.22
CA GLU A 394 5.91 -6.70 -23.27
C GLU A 394 5.23 -6.39 -24.61
N ALA A 395 4.36 -7.28 -25.05
CA ALA A 395 3.58 -7.14 -26.26
C ALA A 395 2.11 -7.45 -25.96
N PRO A 396 1.17 -6.85 -26.70
CA PRO A 396 -0.24 -7.18 -26.56
C PRO A 396 -0.49 -8.68 -26.70
N VAL A 397 -1.41 -9.20 -25.90
CA VAL A 397 -1.93 -10.56 -26.07
C VAL A 397 -2.78 -10.56 -27.35
N GLN A 398 -2.36 -11.31 -28.36
CA GLN A 398 -3.20 -11.51 -29.52
C GLN A 398 -4.45 -12.28 -29.11
N PRO A 399 -5.67 -11.82 -29.47
CA PRO A 399 -6.87 -12.62 -29.30
C PRO A 399 -6.66 -13.98 -29.97
N ALA A 400 -7.08 -15.06 -29.29
CA ALA A 400 -7.09 -16.38 -29.92
C ALA A 400 -7.83 -16.27 -31.24
N ALA A 401 -7.20 -16.69 -32.35
CA ALA A 401 -7.85 -16.74 -33.63
C ALA A 401 -9.13 -17.56 -33.46
N GLN A 402 -10.29 -16.96 -33.79
CA GLN A 402 -11.55 -17.71 -33.82
C GLN A 402 -11.34 -18.83 -34.84
N PRO A 403 -11.66 -20.09 -34.49
CA PRO A 403 -11.71 -21.14 -35.49
C PRO A 403 -12.72 -20.74 -36.55
N ALA A 404 -12.32 -20.81 -37.80
CA ALA A 404 -13.12 -20.51 -38.99
C ALA A 404 -14.35 -21.41 -39.11
#